data_fde7e47c80ffe45bdcd0c2127ec4c932
#
_entry.id   fde7e47c80ffe45bdcd0c2127ec4c932
#
_cell.length_a   1.000
_cell.length_b   1.000
_cell.length_c   1.000
_cell.angle_alpha   90.00
_cell.angle_beta   90.00
_cell.angle_gamma   90.00
#
_symmetry.space_group_name_H-M   'P 1'
#
loop_
_entity.id
_entity.type
_entity.pdbx_description
1 polymer ?
#
loop_
_entity_poly.entity_id
_entity_poly.type
_entity_poly.pdbx_seq_one_letter_code
_entity_poly.pdbx_strand_id
1 'polypeptide(L)'
;MLAAVWLASGHSVAAQGSADVRFPELSGRVVDQARLLTPEKEAELTTRLEALERDTSDQLVIVTVGSLQGLEIEDYGYRLGRAWGIGQAEDDNGVLLIVAPEERKVRIEVGYGLEPVLTDGLSALIIHNEILPAFREGYFERGIDQGAAAIEAQLRLDPAEAQARAAAAAAPEAGLPIGPMILIAIIFGLMFIGMIGGLAGGGRRRRGSGVAPILIWAASEALRNSGRGGGGGSSWGGGGFGGGGGSFGGGGASGGW
;
A
#
# COMPACT_ATOMS: atom_id res chain seq x y z
N MET A 1 31.75 67.42 9.55
CA MET A 1 30.45 66.67 9.71
C MET A 1 30.19 65.95 8.44
N LEU A 2 30.50 64.66 8.39
CA LEU A 2 30.19 63.74 7.24
C LEU A 2 29.03 62.87 7.65
N ALA A 3 27.91 63.06 6.98
CA ALA A 3 26.70 62.22 7.18
C ALA A 3 26.82 60.96 6.29
N ALA A 4 26.91 59.81 6.92
CA ALA A 4 26.86 58.52 6.23
C ALA A 4 25.40 58.13 5.96
N VAL A 5 25.03 58.05 4.69
CA VAL A 5 23.72 57.53 4.23
C VAL A 5 23.81 56.02 4.13
N TRP A 6 23.08 55.32 5.00
CA TRP A 6 22.87 53.86 4.92
C TRP A 6 21.75 53.57 3.92
N LEU A 7 22.11 53.02 2.75
CA LEU A 7 21.17 52.44 1.81
C LEU A 7 20.79 51.03 2.30
N ALA A 8 19.62 50.91 2.86
CA ALA A 8 19.01 49.60 3.18
C ALA A 8 18.56 48.94 1.90
N SER A 9 19.32 47.96 1.41
CA SER A 9 18.92 47.06 0.31
C SER A 9 17.87 46.11 0.83
N GLY A 10 16.58 46.41 0.59
CA GLY A 10 15.50 45.51 0.86
C GLY A 10 15.56 44.33 -0.09
N HIS A 11 15.95 43.16 0.43
CA HIS A 11 15.79 41.90 -0.28
C HIS A 11 14.30 41.53 -0.23
N SER A 12 13.58 41.73 -1.33
CA SER A 12 12.24 41.14 -1.52
C SER A 12 12.42 39.64 -1.61
N VAL A 13 12.07 38.93 -0.54
CA VAL A 13 11.82 37.50 -0.59
C VAL A 13 10.57 37.34 -1.47
N ALA A 14 10.78 36.98 -2.73
CA ALA A 14 9.71 36.54 -3.58
C ALA A 14 9.05 35.33 -2.90
N ALA A 15 7.83 35.50 -2.41
CA ALA A 15 6.99 34.37 -2.02
C ALA A 15 6.89 33.48 -3.27
N GLN A 16 7.49 32.28 -3.20
CA GLN A 16 7.28 31.25 -4.20
C GLN A 16 5.77 30.95 -4.18
N GLY A 17 5.06 31.53 -5.13
CA GLY A 17 3.66 31.23 -5.32
C GLY A 17 3.55 29.72 -5.52
N SER A 18 2.72 29.07 -4.72
CA SER A 18 2.28 27.72 -4.97
C SER A 18 1.74 27.69 -6.41
N ALA A 19 2.49 27.03 -7.30
CA ALA A 19 2.06 26.86 -8.68
C ALA A 19 0.64 26.26 -8.62
N ASP A 20 -0.29 26.91 -9.32
CA ASP A 20 -1.68 26.49 -9.37
C ASP A 20 -1.70 25.16 -10.14
N VAL A 21 -1.76 24.05 -9.43
CA VAL A 21 -1.70 22.70 -9.99
C VAL A 21 -3.01 22.47 -10.74
N ARG A 22 -2.90 22.15 -12.02
CA ARG A 22 -4.07 21.86 -12.87
C ARG A 22 -4.31 20.37 -12.91
N PHE A 23 -5.39 19.95 -12.27
CA PHE A 23 -5.84 18.57 -12.36
C PHE A 23 -6.64 18.34 -13.65
N PRO A 24 -6.59 17.08 -14.19
CA PRO A 24 -7.50 16.70 -15.26
C PRO A 24 -8.95 16.82 -14.83
N GLU A 25 -9.83 16.98 -15.79
CA GLU A 25 -11.28 16.92 -15.55
C GLU A 25 -11.68 15.46 -15.28
N LEU A 26 -12.52 15.25 -14.27
CA LEU A 26 -13.08 13.94 -13.97
C LEU A 26 -14.14 13.58 -15.01
N SER A 27 -13.74 12.91 -16.08
CA SER A 27 -14.64 12.52 -17.18
C SER A 27 -15.34 11.17 -16.99
N GLY A 28 -14.86 10.36 -16.04
CA GLY A 28 -15.37 9.03 -15.78
C GLY A 28 -14.51 8.29 -14.75
N ARG A 29 -14.72 6.98 -14.62
CA ARG A 29 -13.92 6.12 -13.72
C ARG A 29 -12.53 5.82 -14.27
N VAL A 30 -12.30 6.05 -15.55
CA VAL A 30 -10.99 5.97 -16.18
C VAL A 30 -10.70 7.30 -16.89
N VAL A 31 -9.59 7.93 -16.54
CA VAL A 31 -9.11 9.20 -17.11
C VAL A 31 -7.71 8.98 -17.65
N ASP A 32 -7.59 8.65 -18.93
CA ASP A 32 -6.30 8.29 -19.54
C ASP A 32 -5.67 9.47 -20.32
N GLN A 33 -5.10 10.46 -19.58
CA GLN A 33 -4.41 11.59 -20.22
C GLN A 33 -3.08 11.22 -20.85
N ALA A 34 -2.38 10.26 -20.29
CA ALA A 34 -1.07 9.82 -20.80
C ALA A 34 -1.21 8.85 -21.98
N ARG A 35 -2.43 8.45 -22.35
CA ARG A 35 -2.72 7.52 -23.45
C ARG A 35 -1.99 6.19 -23.31
N LEU A 36 -2.08 5.60 -22.14
CA LEU A 36 -1.46 4.31 -21.81
C LEU A 36 -2.39 3.13 -22.10
N LEU A 37 -3.69 3.39 -22.31
CA LEU A 37 -4.71 2.38 -22.53
C LEU A 37 -5.20 2.41 -23.98
N THR A 38 -5.60 1.26 -24.49
CA THR A 38 -6.39 1.19 -25.71
C THR A 38 -7.83 1.62 -25.41
N PRO A 39 -8.58 2.17 -26.40
CA PRO A 39 -9.99 2.54 -26.19
C PRO A 39 -10.85 1.35 -25.71
N GLU A 40 -10.53 0.15 -26.17
CA GLU A 40 -11.22 -1.09 -25.79
C GLU A 40 -10.96 -1.42 -24.31
N LYS A 41 -9.71 -1.26 -23.84
CA LYS A 41 -9.34 -1.50 -22.44
C LYS A 41 -9.93 -0.42 -21.54
N GLU A 42 -9.96 0.83 -21.95
CA GLU A 42 -10.61 1.93 -21.21
C GLU A 42 -12.10 1.65 -21.00
N ALA A 43 -12.81 1.20 -22.06
CA ALA A 43 -14.23 0.83 -21.95
C ALA A 43 -14.45 -0.40 -21.06
N GLU A 44 -13.58 -1.43 -21.17
CA GLU A 44 -13.62 -2.61 -20.31
C GLU A 44 -13.44 -2.25 -18.83
N LEU A 45 -12.37 -1.50 -18.50
CA LEU A 45 -12.09 -1.03 -17.16
C LEU A 45 -13.24 -0.18 -16.61
N THR A 46 -13.77 0.75 -17.40
CA THR A 46 -14.92 1.57 -17.02
C THR A 46 -16.10 0.69 -16.60
N THR A 47 -16.46 -0.31 -17.41
CA THR A 47 -17.56 -1.24 -17.11
C THR A 47 -17.31 -2.04 -15.82
N ARG A 48 -16.07 -2.50 -15.60
CA ARG A 48 -15.70 -3.25 -14.40
C ARG A 48 -15.79 -2.38 -13.14
N LEU A 49 -15.29 -1.15 -13.22
CA LEU A 49 -15.33 -0.20 -12.10
C LEU A 49 -16.74 0.28 -11.78
N GLU A 50 -17.62 0.38 -12.80
CA GLU A 50 -19.06 0.58 -12.57
C GLU A 50 -19.72 -0.57 -11.84
N ALA A 51 -19.35 -1.81 -12.21
CA ALA A 51 -19.84 -3.00 -11.52
C ALA A 51 -19.33 -3.05 -10.07
N LEU A 52 -18.05 -2.71 -9.82
CA LEU A 52 -17.50 -2.63 -8.47
C LEU A 52 -18.32 -1.67 -7.60
N GLU A 53 -18.49 -0.42 -8.04
CA GLU A 53 -19.21 0.60 -7.29
C GLU A 53 -20.66 0.22 -7.02
N ARG A 54 -21.34 -0.38 -8.01
CA ARG A 54 -22.71 -0.88 -7.82
C ARG A 54 -22.80 -1.99 -6.78
N ASP A 55 -21.80 -2.88 -6.74
CA ASP A 55 -21.83 -4.07 -5.91
C ASP A 55 -21.34 -3.82 -4.47
N THR A 56 -20.37 -2.88 -4.28
CA THR A 56 -19.72 -2.60 -2.99
C THR A 56 -19.98 -1.19 -2.47
N SER A 57 -20.45 -0.28 -3.32
CA SER A 57 -20.51 1.17 -3.09
C SER A 57 -19.15 1.87 -3.09
N ASP A 58 -18.04 1.16 -3.19
CA ASP A 58 -16.69 1.73 -3.22
C ASP A 58 -16.36 2.29 -4.60
N GLN A 59 -15.74 3.46 -4.63
CA GLN A 59 -15.36 4.12 -5.88
C GLN A 59 -13.87 3.94 -6.17
N LEU A 60 -13.55 3.16 -7.19
CA LEU A 60 -12.20 3.09 -7.75
C LEU A 60 -12.10 3.90 -9.04
N VAL A 61 -11.16 4.82 -9.11
CA VAL A 61 -10.87 5.61 -10.30
C VAL A 61 -9.43 5.40 -10.73
N ILE A 62 -9.22 5.19 -12.01
CA ILE A 62 -7.90 5.08 -12.63
C ILE A 62 -7.61 6.39 -13.35
N VAL A 63 -6.43 6.95 -13.08
CA VAL A 63 -5.98 8.15 -13.78
C VAL A 63 -4.54 8.01 -14.24
N THR A 64 -4.30 8.30 -15.51
CA THR A 64 -2.95 8.49 -16.03
C THR A 64 -2.72 9.96 -16.32
N VAL A 65 -1.58 10.49 -15.91
CA VAL A 65 -1.25 11.91 -16.09
C VAL A 65 0.09 12.05 -16.82
N GLY A 66 0.17 13.06 -17.71
CA GLY A 66 1.41 13.32 -18.44
C GLY A 66 2.52 13.85 -17.53
N SER A 67 2.17 14.62 -16.47
CA SER A 67 3.15 15.15 -15.53
C SER A 67 2.53 15.42 -14.16
N LEU A 68 3.32 15.26 -13.11
CA LEU A 68 2.99 15.66 -11.73
C LEU A 68 3.20 17.16 -11.46
N GLN A 69 3.58 17.94 -12.48
CA GLN A 69 3.79 19.39 -12.40
C GLN A 69 4.76 19.82 -11.29
N GLY A 70 5.77 18.98 -11.03
CA GLY A 70 6.80 19.25 -10.01
C GLY A 70 6.40 18.85 -8.59
N LEU A 71 5.25 18.24 -8.40
CA LEU A 71 4.86 17.67 -7.11
C LEU A 71 5.38 16.25 -6.93
N GLU A 72 5.52 15.82 -5.68
CA GLU A 72 5.62 14.40 -5.37
C GLU A 72 4.26 13.73 -5.61
N ILE A 73 4.29 12.45 -6.01
CA ILE A 73 3.05 11.75 -6.38
C ILE A 73 2.06 11.62 -5.21
N GLU A 74 2.57 11.59 -3.99
CA GLU A 74 1.79 11.58 -2.74
C GLU A 74 0.98 12.89 -2.60
N ASP A 75 1.63 14.03 -2.77
CA ASP A 75 0.97 15.33 -2.68
C ASP A 75 0.00 15.55 -3.85
N TYR A 76 0.39 15.11 -5.05
CA TYR A 76 -0.47 15.15 -6.21
C TYR A 76 -1.74 14.29 -6.01
N GLY A 77 -1.58 13.04 -5.56
CA GLY A 77 -2.68 12.10 -5.35
C GLY A 77 -3.66 12.58 -4.29
N TYR A 78 -3.14 13.00 -3.14
CA TYR A 78 -3.94 13.57 -2.08
C TYR A 78 -4.77 14.77 -2.55
N ARG A 79 -4.16 15.73 -3.25
CA ARG A 79 -4.86 16.91 -3.77
C ARG A 79 -5.87 16.55 -4.86
N LEU A 80 -5.52 15.62 -5.74
CA LEU A 80 -6.40 15.15 -6.80
C LEU A 80 -7.65 14.47 -6.23
N GLY A 81 -7.46 13.55 -5.29
CA GLY A 81 -8.57 12.85 -4.63
C GLY A 81 -9.55 13.82 -3.98
N ARG A 82 -9.04 14.83 -3.31
CA ARG A 82 -9.87 15.89 -2.71
C ARG A 82 -10.52 16.80 -3.74
N ALA A 83 -9.81 17.16 -4.80
CA ALA A 83 -10.35 18.01 -5.87
C ALA A 83 -11.49 17.31 -6.62
N TRP A 84 -11.37 16.02 -6.82
CA TRP A 84 -12.39 15.22 -7.48
C TRP A 84 -13.48 14.72 -6.52
N GLY A 85 -13.21 14.71 -5.21
CA GLY A 85 -14.15 14.24 -4.19
C GLY A 85 -14.55 12.79 -4.39
N ILE A 86 -13.59 11.92 -4.78
CA ILE A 86 -13.86 10.50 -5.04
C ILE A 86 -14.25 9.79 -3.75
N GLY A 87 -15.23 8.88 -3.82
CA GLY A 87 -15.88 8.25 -2.67
C GLY A 87 -17.10 9.02 -2.20
N GLN A 88 -17.88 8.41 -1.32
CA GLN A 88 -19.05 9.02 -0.70
C GLN A 88 -18.61 9.86 0.49
N ALA A 89 -19.25 11.02 0.69
CA ALA A 89 -18.87 11.97 1.74
C ALA A 89 -19.02 11.42 3.17
N GLU A 90 -19.91 10.44 3.38
CA GLU A 90 -20.16 9.85 4.69
C GLU A 90 -19.26 8.64 4.94
N ASP A 91 -18.83 7.95 3.87
CA ASP A 91 -18.11 6.68 3.96
C ASP A 91 -16.62 6.83 3.63
N ASP A 92 -16.20 7.91 2.96
CA ASP A 92 -14.82 8.14 2.50
C ASP A 92 -14.22 6.94 1.73
N ASN A 93 -15.06 6.24 0.95
CA ASN A 93 -14.79 4.97 0.32
C ASN A 93 -14.25 5.08 -1.12
N GLY A 94 -13.38 6.03 -1.33
CA GLY A 94 -12.74 6.29 -2.62
C GLY A 94 -11.33 5.70 -2.70
N VAL A 95 -10.95 5.23 -3.90
CA VAL A 95 -9.58 4.80 -4.23
C VAL A 95 -9.17 5.42 -5.57
N LEU A 96 -7.95 5.92 -5.66
CA LEU A 96 -7.34 6.37 -6.91
C LEU A 96 -6.12 5.51 -7.25
N LEU A 97 -6.08 4.97 -8.47
CA LEU A 97 -4.87 4.41 -9.06
C LEU A 97 -4.28 5.45 -10.01
N ILE A 98 -3.17 6.07 -9.64
CA ILE A 98 -2.52 7.17 -10.36
C ILE A 98 -1.26 6.67 -11.02
N VAL A 99 -1.10 6.93 -12.32
CA VAL A 99 0.11 6.57 -13.08
C VAL A 99 0.68 7.81 -13.74
N ALA A 100 1.94 8.13 -13.45
CA ALA A 100 2.69 9.24 -14.02
C ALA A 100 3.92 8.68 -14.78
N PRO A 101 3.79 8.40 -16.09
CA PRO A 101 4.85 7.74 -16.85
C PRO A 101 6.10 8.60 -17.06
N GLU A 102 5.99 9.93 -17.12
CA GLU A 102 7.15 10.81 -17.24
C GLU A 102 8.06 10.75 -16.01
N GLU A 103 7.45 10.74 -14.81
CA GLU A 103 8.18 10.63 -13.54
C GLU A 103 8.45 9.16 -13.14
N ARG A 104 7.91 8.19 -13.91
CA ARG A 104 7.97 6.76 -13.61
C ARG A 104 7.44 6.44 -12.22
N LYS A 105 6.33 7.03 -11.86
CA LYS A 105 5.70 6.86 -10.56
C LYS A 105 4.28 6.31 -10.68
N VAL A 106 3.91 5.45 -9.77
CA VAL A 106 2.55 4.93 -9.58
C VAL A 106 2.15 5.07 -8.13
N ARG A 107 0.88 5.37 -7.88
CA ARG A 107 0.33 5.48 -6.54
C ARG A 107 -1.08 4.89 -6.46
N ILE A 108 -1.34 4.21 -5.37
CA ILE A 108 -2.68 3.91 -4.91
C ILE A 108 -2.97 4.87 -3.76
N GLU A 109 -3.90 5.78 -3.96
CA GLU A 109 -4.38 6.71 -2.92
C GLU A 109 -5.68 6.16 -2.36
N VAL A 110 -5.82 6.11 -1.04
CA VAL A 110 -6.92 5.44 -0.35
C VAL A 110 -7.66 6.45 0.53
N GLY A 111 -8.99 6.47 0.41
CA GLY A 111 -9.86 7.25 1.28
C GLY A 111 -9.92 6.65 2.69
N TYR A 112 -10.22 7.49 3.67
CA TYR A 112 -10.21 7.09 5.10
C TYR A 112 -11.06 5.87 5.42
N GLY A 113 -12.23 5.72 4.77
CA GLY A 113 -13.12 4.59 5.01
C GLY A 113 -12.57 3.24 4.58
N LEU A 114 -11.64 3.25 3.62
CA LEU A 114 -11.04 2.02 3.08
C LEU A 114 -9.65 1.69 3.65
N GLU A 115 -9.04 2.58 4.45
CA GLU A 115 -7.74 2.31 5.09
C GLU A 115 -7.72 0.99 5.90
N PRO A 116 -8.80 0.57 6.60
CA PRO A 116 -8.80 -0.70 7.32
C PRO A 116 -8.74 -1.95 6.43
N VAL A 117 -9.20 -1.85 5.16
CA VAL A 117 -9.27 -2.98 4.22
C VAL A 117 -8.23 -2.90 3.11
N LEU A 118 -7.81 -1.69 2.73
CA LEU A 118 -6.75 -1.43 1.74
C LEU A 118 -5.65 -0.60 2.41
N THR A 119 -4.89 -1.23 3.30
CA THR A 119 -3.81 -0.59 4.06
C THR A 119 -2.64 -0.18 3.15
N ASP A 120 -1.78 0.72 3.66
CA ASP A 120 -0.54 1.12 2.97
C ASP A 120 0.32 -0.09 2.60
N GLY A 121 0.45 -1.06 3.52
CA GLY A 121 1.20 -2.28 3.29
C GLY A 121 0.65 -3.13 2.15
N LEU A 122 -0.67 -3.31 2.09
CA LEU A 122 -1.32 -4.05 1.02
C LEU A 122 -1.24 -3.29 -0.30
N SER A 123 -1.44 -1.98 -0.30
CA SER A 123 -1.28 -1.12 -1.47
C SER A 123 0.15 -1.20 -2.03
N ALA A 124 1.16 -1.20 -1.15
CA ALA A 124 2.55 -1.39 -1.55
C ALA A 124 2.81 -2.77 -2.19
N LEU A 125 2.23 -3.84 -1.64
CA LEU A 125 2.32 -5.18 -2.22
C LEU A 125 1.66 -5.26 -3.60
N ILE A 126 0.49 -4.68 -3.77
CA ILE A 126 -0.20 -4.62 -5.07
C ILE A 126 0.67 -3.89 -6.09
N ILE A 127 1.20 -2.71 -5.73
CA ILE A 127 2.09 -1.97 -6.62
C ILE A 127 3.30 -2.82 -6.99
N HIS A 128 3.98 -3.42 -6.01
CA HIS A 128 5.24 -4.12 -6.22
C HIS A 128 5.09 -5.41 -7.01
N ASN A 129 4.02 -6.18 -6.74
CA ASN A 129 3.84 -7.51 -7.30
C ASN A 129 3.02 -7.52 -8.59
N GLU A 130 2.02 -6.64 -8.71
CA GLU A 130 1.09 -6.66 -9.83
C GLU A 130 1.41 -5.58 -10.88
N ILE A 131 1.81 -4.37 -10.44
CA ILE A 131 1.96 -3.24 -11.35
C ILE A 131 3.39 -3.11 -11.87
N LEU A 132 4.36 -3.00 -10.96
CA LEU A 132 5.75 -2.66 -11.33
C LEU A 132 6.43 -3.68 -12.26
N PRO A 133 6.19 -5.00 -12.17
CA PRO A 133 6.81 -5.93 -13.11
C PRO A 133 6.44 -5.63 -14.57
N ALA A 134 5.15 -5.36 -14.82
CA ALA A 134 4.67 -5.02 -16.16
C ALA A 134 5.21 -3.65 -16.63
N PHE A 135 5.26 -2.65 -15.72
CA PHE A 135 5.76 -1.31 -16.06
C PHE A 135 7.24 -1.29 -16.40
N ARG A 136 8.07 -2.10 -15.74
CA ARG A 136 9.50 -2.25 -16.06
C ARG A 136 9.74 -2.85 -17.44
N GLU A 137 8.80 -3.66 -17.92
CA GLU A 137 8.81 -4.24 -19.28
C GLU A 137 8.18 -3.31 -20.32
N GLY A 138 7.58 -2.17 -19.90
CA GLY A 138 6.90 -1.22 -20.78
C GLY A 138 5.44 -1.58 -21.08
N TYR A 139 4.87 -2.60 -20.45
CA TYR A 139 3.47 -3.03 -20.62
C TYR A 139 2.53 -2.29 -19.66
N PHE A 140 2.35 -0.99 -19.87
CA PHE A 140 1.56 -0.15 -18.98
C PHE A 140 0.11 -0.59 -18.86
N GLU A 141 -0.57 -0.86 -19.97
CA GLU A 141 -1.95 -1.34 -19.97
C GLU A 141 -2.13 -2.59 -19.10
N ARG A 142 -1.22 -3.56 -19.26
CA ARG A 142 -1.24 -4.80 -18.45
C ARG A 142 -1.06 -4.52 -16.96
N GLY A 143 -0.11 -3.65 -16.59
CA GLY A 143 0.13 -3.31 -15.19
C GLY A 143 -1.03 -2.56 -14.55
N ILE A 144 -1.67 -1.64 -15.29
CA ILE A 144 -2.88 -0.95 -14.84
C ILE A 144 -4.02 -1.94 -14.62
N ASP A 145 -4.25 -2.85 -15.57
CA ASP A 145 -5.30 -3.86 -15.48
C ASP A 145 -5.09 -4.82 -14.32
N GLN A 146 -3.87 -5.32 -14.12
CA GLN A 146 -3.52 -6.21 -13.00
C GLN A 146 -3.67 -5.50 -11.64
N GLY A 147 -3.21 -4.25 -11.54
CA GLY A 147 -3.36 -3.43 -10.34
C GLY A 147 -4.83 -3.17 -10.01
N ALA A 148 -5.63 -2.78 -11.00
CA ALA A 148 -7.06 -2.57 -10.82
C ALA A 148 -7.76 -3.87 -10.38
N ALA A 149 -7.46 -5.01 -11.02
CA ALA A 149 -8.02 -6.30 -10.66
C ALA A 149 -7.68 -6.72 -9.21
N ALA A 150 -6.46 -6.46 -8.76
CA ALA A 150 -6.04 -6.75 -7.39
C ALA A 150 -6.76 -5.87 -6.36
N ILE A 151 -6.94 -4.57 -6.65
CA ILE A 151 -7.72 -3.65 -5.81
C ILE A 151 -9.18 -4.09 -5.76
N GLU A 152 -9.81 -4.35 -6.93
CA GLU A 152 -11.19 -4.82 -7.01
C GLU A 152 -11.41 -6.12 -6.21
N ALA A 153 -10.48 -7.08 -6.35
CA ALA A 153 -10.55 -8.34 -5.61
C ALA A 153 -10.52 -8.12 -4.09
N GLN A 154 -9.77 -7.13 -3.62
CA GLN A 154 -9.70 -6.77 -2.21
C GLN A 154 -10.99 -6.11 -1.72
N LEU A 155 -11.54 -5.16 -2.49
CA LEU A 155 -12.76 -4.43 -2.13
C LEU A 155 -14.03 -5.31 -2.18
N ARG A 156 -14.00 -6.42 -2.92
CA ARG A 156 -15.11 -7.38 -3.00
C ARG A 156 -15.10 -8.45 -1.91
N LEU A 157 -14.06 -8.50 -1.07
CA LEU A 157 -14.01 -9.44 0.06
C LEU A 157 -15.03 -9.05 1.13
N ASP A 158 -15.46 -10.03 1.92
CA ASP A 158 -16.15 -9.74 3.18
C ASP A 158 -15.25 -8.86 4.07
N PRO A 159 -15.79 -7.87 4.78
CA PRO A 159 -14.99 -6.94 5.58
C PRO A 159 -14.03 -7.61 6.55
N ALA A 160 -14.41 -8.73 7.17
CA ALA A 160 -13.55 -9.46 8.09
C ALA A 160 -12.37 -10.13 7.35
N GLU A 161 -12.62 -10.69 6.17
CA GLU A 161 -11.59 -11.29 5.32
C GLU A 161 -10.66 -10.23 4.73
N ALA A 162 -11.20 -9.11 4.26
CA ALA A 162 -10.45 -7.98 3.76
C ALA A 162 -9.46 -7.43 4.80
N GLN A 163 -9.94 -7.22 6.03
CA GLN A 163 -9.09 -6.77 7.14
C GLN A 163 -8.04 -7.80 7.53
N ALA A 164 -8.38 -9.10 7.56
CA ALA A 164 -7.42 -10.16 7.85
C ALA A 164 -6.30 -10.21 6.80
N ARG A 165 -6.63 -10.06 5.51
CA ARG A 165 -5.66 -10.01 4.42
C ARG A 165 -4.79 -8.75 4.50
N ALA A 166 -5.38 -7.61 4.79
CA ALA A 166 -4.65 -6.35 4.98
C ALA A 166 -3.68 -6.42 6.17
N ALA A 167 -4.11 -7.00 7.29
CA ALA A 167 -3.27 -7.22 8.46
C ALA A 167 -2.11 -8.20 8.18
N ALA A 168 -2.36 -9.25 7.39
CA ALA A 168 -1.31 -10.18 6.98
C ALA A 168 -0.26 -9.52 6.08
N ALA A 169 -0.68 -8.59 5.22
CA ALA A 169 0.20 -7.80 4.37
C ALA A 169 1.07 -6.81 5.17
N ALA A 170 0.57 -6.30 6.29
CA ALA A 170 1.29 -5.40 7.18
C ALA A 170 2.23 -6.14 8.16
N ALA A 171 2.06 -7.47 8.32
CA ALA A 171 2.92 -8.26 9.19
C ALA A 171 4.35 -8.24 8.62
N PRO A 172 5.38 -7.94 9.45
CA PRO A 172 6.76 -8.09 9.02
C PRO A 172 6.93 -9.52 8.52
N GLU A 173 7.54 -9.70 7.34
CA GLU A 173 7.95 -11.04 6.93
C GLU A 173 8.68 -11.66 8.10
N ALA A 174 8.14 -12.76 8.66
CA ALA A 174 8.78 -13.47 9.74
C ALA A 174 10.12 -13.95 9.18
N GLY A 175 11.16 -13.14 9.37
CA GLY A 175 12.53 -13.50 9.02
C GLY A 175 12.78 -14.88 9.57
N LEU A 176 13.42 -15.75 8.82
CA LEU A 176 13.75 -17.12 9.23
C LEU A 176 14.13 -17.09 10.70
N PRO A 177 13.48 -17.88 11.56
CA PRO A 177 13.70 -17.80 12.99
C PRO A 177 15.19 -18.08 13.25
N ILE A 178 15.94 -17.02 13.49
CA ILE A 178 17.40 -17.06 13.70
C ILE A 178 17.71 -17.94 14.92
N GLY A 179 16.79 -17.96 15.90
CA GLY A 179 16.93 -18.75 17.11
C GLY A 179 17.17 -20.25 16.87
N PRO A 180 16.31 -20.97 16.14
CA PRO A 180 16.56 -22.38 15.83
C PRO A 180 17.77 -22.59 14.91
N MET A 181 18.08 -21.66 14.00
CA MET A 181 19.30 -21.76 13.19
C MET A 181 20.57 -21.63 14.02
N ILE A 182 20.62 -20.73 14.99
CA ILE A 182 21.74 -20.60 15.94
C ILE A 182 21.82 -21.87 16.80
N LEU A 183 20.69 -22.39 17.29
CA LEU A 183 20.65 -23.63 18.07
C LEU A 183 21.21 -24.82 17.28
N ILE A 184 20.77 -24.96 16.02
CA ILE A 184 21.28 -26.01 15.11
C ILE A 184 22.79 -25.82 14.88
N ALA A 185 23.24 -24.59 14.62
CA ALA A 185 24.67 -24.31 14.44
C ALA A 185 25.50 -24.64 15.69
N ILE A 186 24.98 -24.37 16.90
CA ILE A 186 25.62 -24.72 18.18
C ILE A 186 25.67 -26.22 18.32
N ILE A 187 24.57 -26.95 18.05
CA ILE A 187 24.53 -28.42 18.15
C ILE A 187 25.54 -29.07 17.19
N PHE A 188 25.57 -28.61 15.93
CA PHE A 188 26.54 -29.08 14.94
C PHE A 188 27.98 -28.73 15.34
N GLY A 189 28.21 -27.52 15.88
CA GLY A 189 29.51 -27.08 16.39
C GLY A 189 30.00 -27.95 17.54
N LEU A 190 29.14 -28.24 18.52
CA LEU A 190 29.46 -29.13 19.64
C LEU A 190 29.70 -30.59 19.20
N MET A 191 28.89 -31.05 18.25
CA MET A 191 29.07 -32.39 17.67
C MET A 191 30.38 -32.51 16.89
N PHE A 192 30.76 -31.46 16.15
CA PHE A 192 32.03 -31.40 15.41
C PHE A 192 33.25 -31.35 16.35
N ILE A 193 33.15 -30.55 17.44
CA ILE A 193 34.18 -30.50 18.48
C ILE A 193 34.31 -31.85 19.19
N GLY A 194 33.19 -32.53 19.51
CA GLY A 194 33.17 -33.86 20.08
C GLY A 194 33.79 -34.92 19.17
N MET A 195 33.57 -34.81 17.86
CA MET A 195 34.14 -35.71 16.86
C MET A 195 35.65 -35.51 16.71
N ILE A 196 36.14 -34.27 16.72
CA ILE A 196 37.59 -33.98 16.69
C ILE A 196 38.26 -34.38 18.02
N GLY A 197 37.61 -34.11 19.16
CA GLY A 197 38.11 -34.51 20.48
C GLY A 197 38.17 -36.03 20.68
N GLY A 198 37.24 -36.76 20.02
CA GLY A 198 37.22 -38.22 20.02
C GLY A 198 38.38 -38.90 19.25
N LEU A 199 38.93 -38.17 18.24
CA LEU A 199 40.10 -38.65 17.47
C LEU A 199 41.45 -38.37 18.16
N ALA A 200 41.50 -37.45 19.15
CA ALA A 200 42.72 -37.03 19.84
C ALA A 200 42.89 -37.62 21.27
N GLY A 201 41.85 -38.31 21.80
CA GLY A 201 41.84 -38.77 23.21
C GLY A 201 41.61 -40.25 23.34
N GLY A 202 42.68 -41.09 23.19
CA GLY A 202 42.70 -42.44 23.68
C GLY A 202 42.68 -42.51 25.22
N GLY A 203 41.62 -43.11 25.77
CA GLY A 203 41.63 -43.73 27.11
C GLY A 203 41.32 -42.83 28.30
N ARG A 204 40.06 -42.91 28.80
CA ARG A 204 39.81 -43.33 30.21
C ARG A 204 38.31 -43.27 30.52
N ARG A 205 37.75 -44.45 30.78
CA ARG A 205 36.43 -44.66 31.39
C ARG A 205 36.33 -43.88 32.70
N ARG A 206 35.31 -43.05 32.89
CA ARG A 206 34.70 -42.82 34.18
C ARG A 206 33.19 -42.63 34.06
N ARG A 207 32.56 -43.51 34.81
CA ARG A 207 31.13 -43.70 35.07
C ARG A 207 30.63 -42.60 36.00
N GLY A 208 29.43 -42.10 35.77
CA GLY A 208 28.70 -41.23 36.71
C GLY A 208 27.55 -40.49 36.08
N SER A 209 26.36 -41.10 36.28
CA SER A 209 25.10 -40.53 36.77
C SER A 209 24.69 -39.16 36.23
N GLY A 210 23.67 -39.08 35.42
CA GLY A 210 22.31 -38.89 35.84
C GLY A 210 21.99 -37.41 36.05
N VAL A 211 21.13 -36.90 35.28
CA VAL A 211 19.95 -36.11 35.67
C VAL A 211 19.08 -35.87 34.44
N ALA A 212 17.90 -36.35 34.54
CA ALA A 212 16.72 -36.00 33.77
C ALA A 212 16.12 -34.70 34.35
N PRO A 213 14.93 -34.35 33.94
CA PRO A 213 14.47 -33.41 32.94
C PRO A 213 13.72 -32.23 33.58
N ILE A 214 13.68 -31.12 32.96
CA ILE A 214 12.80 -30.00 33.35
C ILE A 214 12.64 -29.17 32.07
N LEU A 215 11.53 -28.74 31.59
CA LEU A 215 10.13 -28.65 31.91
C LEU A 215 9.39 -28.14 30.68
N ILE A 216 8.36 -28.81 30.39
CA ILE A 216 7.19 -28.29 29.64
C ILE A 216 6.52 -27.25 30.53
N TRP A 217 6.45 -26.00 30.06
CA TRP A 217 5.39 -25.08 30.52
C TRP A 217 5.21 -23.91 29.57
N ALA A 218 3.98 -23.69 29.29
CA ALA A 218 3.27 -22.49 28.82
C ALA A 218 2.83 -22.51 27.37
N ALA A 219 1.85 -23.33 27.11
CA ALA A 219 0.81 -23.00 26.13
C ALA A 219 -0.43 -22.63 26.94
N SER A 220 -0.94 -21.48 26.71
CA SER A 220 -2.32 -21.03 26.95
C SER A 220 -2.36 -19.60 27.45
N GLU A 221 -2.61 -18.67 26.58
CA GLU A 221 -3.51 -17.54 26.85
C GLU A 221 -3.55 -16.63 25.62
N ALA A 222 -4.58 -16.72 24.84
CA ALA A 222 -5.20 -15.58 24.15
C ALA A 222 -6.31 -16.06 23.21
N LEU A 223 -7.35 -16.57 23.81
CA LEU A 223 -8.68 -16.56 23.21
C LEU A 223 -9.55 -15.70 24.10
N ARG A 224 -9.82 -14.50 23.64
CA ARG A 224 -11.02 -13.70 23.95
C ARG A 224 -10.85 -12.27 23.46
N ASN A 225 -11.49 -11.91 22.41
CA ASN A 225 -12.60 -10.98 22.49
C ASN A 225 -13.26 -10.79 21.13
N SER A 226 -14.47 -11.20 21.05
CA SER A 226 -15.42 -10.94 19.98
C SER A 226 -16.39 -9.83 20.41
N GLY A 227 -16.82 -9.00 19.50
CA GLY A 227 -17.96 -8.09 19.67
C GLY A 227 -17.91 -6.98 18.63
N ARG A 228 -18.66 -7.00 17.58
CA ARG A 228 -20.10 -6.87 17.38
C ARG A 228 -20.54 -5.44 16.99
N GLY A 229 -21.28 -5.36 15.88
CA GLY A 229 -22.22 -4.30 15.49
C GLY A 229 -21.80 -3.54 14.24
N GLY A 230 -22.46 -3.45 13.13
CA GLY A 230 -23.84 -3.58 12.81
C GLY A 230 -24.33 -2.39 12.00
N GLY A 231 -24.80 -2.63 10.75
CA GLY A 231 -25.93 -2.02 10.07
C GLY A 231 -25.65 -0.69 9.36
N GLY A 232 -25.76 -0.52 8.06
CA GLY A 232 -26.86 -0.75 7.16
C GLY A 232 -27.35 0.57 6.57
N GLY A 233 -27.51 0.68 5.25
CA GLY A 233 -28.32 1.75 4.66
C GLY A 233 -27.88 2.19 3.28
N SER A 234 -28.42 1.52 2.25
CA SER A 234 -28.31 1.87 0.84
C SER A 234 -29.23 3.03 0.47
N SER A 235 -28.72 3.98 -0.29
CA SER A 235 -29.55 4.93 -1.02
C SER A 235 -29.12 4.99 -2.49
N TRP A 236 -30.02 4.65 -3.38
CA TRP A 236 -29.86 4.65 -4.84
C TRP A 236 -30.21 6.02 -5.40
N GLY A 237 -29.30 6.60 -6.17
CA GLY A 237 -29.57 7.77 -7.00
C GLY A 237 -28.72 7.71 -8.26
N GLY A 238 -29.35 7.40 -9.40
CA GLY A 238 -28.71 7.47 -10.71
C GLY A 238 -28.47 8.90 -11.12
N GLY A 239 -27.24 9.22 -11.45
CA GLY A 239 -26.79 10.50 -11.98
C GLY A 239 -25.39 10.32 -12.55
N GLY A 240 -24.97 11.16 -13.48
CA GLY A 240 -23.66 11.10 -14.12
C GLY A 240 -22.52 10.90 -13.11
N PHE A 241 -21.43 10.24 -13.56
CA PHE A 241 -20.29 9.99 -12.71
C PHE A 241 -19.70 11.32 -12.21
N GLY A 242 -19.73 11.48 -10.89
CA GLY A 242 -19.11 12.59 -10.17
C GLY A 242 -18.60 12.04 -8.83
N GLY A 243 -17.57 12.67 -8.27
CA GLY A 243 -17.13 12.34 -6.94
C GLY A 243 -18.22 12.59 -5.92
N GLY A 244 -18.44 11.65 -5.00
CA GLY A 244 -19.45 11.70 -3.94
C GLY A 244 -19.06 12.57 -2.75
N GLY A 245 -17.91 13.27 -2.80
CA GLY A 245 -17.44 14.17 -1.73
C GLY A 245 -16.59 13.49 -0.66
N GLY A 246 -16.06 12.31 -0.94
CA GLY A 246 -15.16 11.59 -0.02
C GLY A 246 -13.86 12.33 0.27
N SER A 247 -13.25 12.03 1.41
CA SER A 247 -12.03 12.65 1.89
C SER A 247 -10.85 11.70 1.86
N PHE A 248 -9.67 12.26 1.57
CA PHE A 248 -8.39 11.55 1.56
C PHE A 248 -7.45 12.11 2.62
N GLY A 249 -6.68 11.22 3.27
CA GLY A 249 -5.69 11.57 4.27
C GLY A 249 -4.25 11.34 3.83
N GLY A 250 -4.03 10.91 2.59
CA GLY A 250 -2.72 10.51 2.09
C GLY A 250 -2.38 9.05 2.39
N GLY A 251 -3.35 8.24 2.83
CA GLY A 251 -3.22 6.79 2.94
C GLY A 251 -2.96 6.14 1.59
N GLY A 252 -2.41 4.91 1.60
CA GLY A 252 -2.03 4.18 0.40
C GLY A 252 -0.53 4.04 0.22
N ALA A 253 -0.07 3.75 -0.99
CA ALA A 253 1.35 3.56 -1.27
C ALA A 253 1.75 4.08 -2.65
N SER A 254 3.03 4.31 -2.83
CA SER A 254 3.63 4.69 -4.11
C SER A 254 4.79 3.79 -4.49
N GLY A 255 5.11 3.75 -5.78
CA GLY A 255 6.22 2.99 -6.32
C GLY A 255 6.81 3.64 -7.56
N GLY A 256 8.01 3.20 -7.93
CA GLY A 256 8.69 3.67 -9.14
C GLY A 256 9.31 2.51 -9.92
N TRP A 257 9.50 2.69 -11.22
CA TRP A 257 10.09 1.70 -12.13
C TRP A 257 11.16 2.27 -13.03
#